data_06cba8cb474e847762655acfde078a89
#
_entry.id   06cba8cb474e847762655acfde078a89
#
_cell.length_a   1.000
_cell.length_b   1.000
_cell.length_c   1.000
_cell.angle_alpha   90.00
_cell.angle_beta   90.00
_cell.angle_gamma   90.00
#
_symmetry.space_group_name_H-M   'P 1'
#
loop_
_entity.id
_entity.type
_entity.pdbx_description
1 polymer ?
#
loop_
_entity_poly.entity_id
_entity_poly.type
_entity_poly.pdbx_seq_one_letter_code
_entity_poly.pdbx_strand_id
1 'polypeptide(L)'
;MAEMQELFDFPPAPKLGVDGKLDAAKATPVEMRGQQLFFGKAQCSTCHMPPYYTDGNMHDLQTGRFFDPKLIRHHMAVMDGKIKTFPLRGIKDSPPYLHDGRLLTLDDTVEFFNLILGIKLSDQEKKDLVVFMRAL
;
A
#
# COMPACT_ATOMS: atom_id res chain seq x y z
N MET A 1 -17.67 21.36 7.50
CA MET A 1 -17.05 20.08 7.05
C MET A 1 -15.53 20.10 7.16
N ALA A 2 -14.84 21.20 6.88
CA ALA A 2 -13.37 21.27 7.04
C ALA A 2 -12.90 20.98 8.49
N GLU A 3 -13.50 21.62 9.48
CA GLU A 3 -13.15 21.40 10.89
C GLU A 3 -13.35 19.96 11.37
N MET A 4 -14.32 19.24 10.83
CA MET A 4 -14.52 17.82 11.14
C MET A 4 -13.42 16.94 10.53
N GLN A 5 -12.91 17.31 9.36
CA GLN A 5 -11.82 16.56 8.71
C GLN A 5 -10.48 16.72 9.43
N GLU A 6 -10.25 17.83 10.11
CA GLU A 6 -9.06 18.08 10.93
C GLU A 6 -9.02 17.22 12.21
N LEU A 7 -10.16 16.65 12.62
CA LEU A 7 -10.26 15.76 13.76
C LEU A 7 -10.01 14.27 13.42
N PHE A 8 -9.94 13.93 12.14
CA PHE A 8 -9.63 12.57 11.73
C PHE A 8 -8.14 12.33 11.75
N ASP A 9 -7.72 11.46 12.66
CA ASP A 9 -6.36 10.97 12.71
C ASP A 9 -6.29 9.54 12.17
N PHE A 10 -5.07 9.08 11.89
CA PHE A 10 -4.84 7.71 11.47
C PHE A 10 -5.13 6.73 12.62
N PRO A 11 -5.58 5.51 12.30
CA PRO A 11 -5.75 4.48 13.31
C PRO A 11 -4.48 4.28 14.13
N PRO A 12 -4.61 3.95 15.43
CA PRO A 12 -3.46 3.69 16.28
C PRO A 12 -2.57 2.59 15.71
N ALA A 13 -1.27 2.84 15.66
CA ALA A 13 -0.25 1.85 15.29
C ALA A 13 0.81 1.77 16.40
N PRO A 14 0.51 1.04 17.49
CA PRO A 14 1.28 1.07 18.74
C PRO A 14 2.70 0.54 18.62
N LYS A 15 2.99 -0.16 17.52
CA LYS A 15 4.33 -0.69 17.22
C LYS A 15 5.22 0.29 16.47
N LEU A 16 4.68 1.41 16.00
CA LEU A 16 5.46 2.42 15.30
C LEU A 16 6.05 3.45 16.27
N GLY A 17 7.27 3.87 15.98
CA GLY A 17 7.88 5.05 16.58
C GLY A 17 7.40 6.35 15.91
N VAL A 18 7.87 7.48 16.42
CA VAL A 18 7.55 8.82 15.90
C VAL A 18 8.04 9.05 14.47
N ASP A 19 9.06 8.31 14.05
CA ASP A 19 9.58 8.32 12.69
C ASP A 19 8.73 7.45 11.71
N GLY A 20 7.67 6.82 12.22
CA GLY A 20 6.80 5.93 11.46
C GLY A 20 7.37 4.54 11.22
N LYS A 21 8.57 4.21 11.72
CA LYS A 21 9.15 2.87 11.60
C LYS A 21 8.80 2.02 12.80
N LEU A 22 8.91 0.69 12.64
CA LEU A 22 8.69 -0.24 13.75
C LEU A 22 9.71 -0.05 14.87
N ASP A 23 9.20 0.02 16.08
CA ASP A 23 10.01 -0.06 17.29
C ASP A 23 10.46 -1.51 17.50
N ALA A 24 11.77 -1.74 17.46
CA ALA A 24 12.35 -3.08 17.57
C ALA A 24 12.02 -3.78 18.90
N ALA A 25 11.68 -3.02 19.96
CA ALA A 25 11.26 -3.57 21.24
C ALA A 25 9.81 -4.11 21.23
N LYS A 26 8.99 -3.67 20.28
CA LYS A 26 7.57 -4.01 20.17
C LYS A 26 7.24 -4.90 18.98
N ALA A 27 8.08 -4.84 17.95
CA ALA A 27 7.86 -5.57 16.70
C ALA A 27 8.34 -7.01 16.79
N THR A 28 7.65 -7.89 16.10
CA THR A 28 8.09 -9.27 15.92
C THR A 28 9.22 -9.37 14.87
N PRO A 29 10.03 -10.43 14.90
CA PRO A 29 11.06 -10.64 13.87
C PRO A 29 10.51 -10.69 12.44
N VAL A 30 9.27 -11.18 12.25
CA VAL A 30 8.59 -11.24 10.95
C VAL A 30 8.25 -9.83 10.46
N GLU A 31 7.67 -9.01 11.33
CA GLU A 31 7.36 -7.61 11.02
C GLU A 31 8.62 -6.82 10.66
N MET A 32 9.71 -7.05 11.38
CA MET A 32 11.01 -6.40 11.10
C MET A 32 11.57 -6.81 9.73
N ARG A 33 11.47 -8.09 9.35
CA ARG A 33 11.85 -8.52 7.99
C ARG A 33 10.96 -7.88 6.93
N GLY A 34 9.65 -7.83 7.17
CA GLY A 34 8.71 -7.15 6.28
C GLY A 34 9.05 -5.67 6.11
N GLN A 35 9.40 -4.98 7.19
CA GLN A 35 9.87 -3.59 7.12
C GLN A 35 11.15 -3.46 6.28
N GLN A 36 12.13 -4.34 6.48
CA GLN A 36 13.35 -4.33 5.67
C GLN A 36 13.07 -4.53 4.17
N LEU A 37 12.12 -5.43 3.84
CA LEU A 37 11.68 -5.63 2.46
C LEU A 37 11.00 -4.37 1.91
N PHE A 38 10.12 -3.74 2.67
CA PHE A 38 9.39 -2.53 2.29
C PHE A 38 10.33 -1.38 1.91
N PHE A 39 11.36 -1.14 2.72
CA PHE A 39 12.36 -0.09 2.49
C PHE A 39 13.50 -0.51 1.55
N GLY A 40 13.64 -1.79 1.29
CA GLY A 40 14.70 -2.37 0.45
C GLY A 40 14.19 -2.97 -0.85
N LYS A 41 14.26 -4.30 -0.95
CA LYS A 41 13.99 -5.06 -2.18
C LYS A 41 12.62 -4.75 -2.82
N ALA A 42 11.58 -4.57 -2.01
CA ALA A 42 10.23 -4.30 -2.51
C ALA A 42 10.04 -2.86 -3.02
N GLN A 43 10.92 -1.93 -2.68
CA GLN A 43 10.94 -0.52 -3.12
C GLN A 43 9.63 0.26 -2.83
N CYS A 44 8.79 -0.24 -1.93
CA CYS A 44 7.49 0.38 -1.62
C CYS A 44 7.66 1.79 -1.04
N SER A 45 8.74 2.02 -0.27
CA SER A 45 9.05 3.31 0.33
C SER A 45 9.42 4.41 -0.67
N THR A 46 9.61 4.09 -1.95
CA THR A 46 9.86 5.09 -3.01
C THR A 46 8.67 6.04 -3.16
N CYS A 47 7.45 5.51 -3.01
CA CYS A 47 6.21 6.29 -3.05
C CYS A 47 5.55 6.38 -1.68
N HIS A 48 5.63 5.33 -0.87
CA HIS A 48 5.02 5.24 0.45
C HIS A 48 6.02 5.58 1.56
N MET A 49 6.35 6.87 1.70
CA MET A 49 7.31 7.35 2.71
C MET A 49 6.67 7.52 4.10
N PRO A 50 7.35 7.12 5.20
CA PRO A 50 6.89 7.39 6.55
C PRO A 50 6.91 8.91 6.85
N PRO A 51 6.19 9.41 7.87
CA PRO A 51 5.41 8.62 8.84
C PRO A 51 4.02 8.21 8.36
N TYR A 52 3.51 8.82 7.29
CA TYR A 52 2.14 8.57 6.78
C TYR A 52 2.09 7.53 5.68
N TYR A 53 3.26 7.10 5.18
CA TYR A 53 3.38 6.12 4.10
C TYR A 53 2.69 6.57 2.81
N THR A 54 2.95 7.81 2.45
CA THR A 54 2.54 8.43 1.18
C THR A 54 3.50 9.57 0.84
N ASP A 55 3.70 9.82 -0.45
CA ASP A 55 4.38 11.01 -0.95
C ASP A 55 3.37 12.08 -1.45
N GLY A 56 2.07 11.77 -1.39
CA GLY A 56 1.00 12.65 -1.87
C GLY A 56 0.96 12.86 -3.39
N ASN A 57 1.84 12.22 -4.15
CA ASN A 57 1.98 12.40 -5.59
C ASN A 57 1.12 11.42 -6.39
N MET A 58 1.14 11.62 -7.71
CA MET A 58 0.46 10.79 -8.69
C MET A 58 1.49 10.01 -9.51
N HIS A 59 1.37 8.69 -9.55
CA HIS A 59 2.27 7.80 -10.28
C HIS A 59 1.53 7.00 -11.34
N ASP A 60 2.15 6.86 -12.52
CA ASP A 60 1.66 5.98 -13.58
C ASP A 60 2.22 4.57 -13.35
N LEU A 61 1.41 3.70 -12.82
CA LEU A 61 1.73 2.29 -12.62
C LEU A 61 1.50 1.45 -13.87
N GLN A 62 1.10 2.08 -14.97
CA GLN A 62 0.76 1.41 -16.24
C GLN A 62 -0.25 0.26 -16.04
N THR A 63 -1.17 0.43 -15.12
CA THR A 63 -2.17 -0.57 -14.77
C THR A 63 -3.08 -0.91 -15.93
N GLY A 64 -3.26 0.00 -16.89
CA GLY A 64 -3.97 -0.24 -18.14
C GLY A 64 -3.49 -1.45 -18.93
N ARG A 65 -2.26 -1.93 -18.69
CA ARG A 65 -1.76 -3.19 -19.29
C ARG A 65 -2.53 -4.42 -18.85
N PHE A 66 -3.17 -4.35 -17.69
CA PHE A 66 -3.89 -5.46 -17.07
C PHE A 66 -5.41 -5.30 -17.16
N PHE A 67 -5.87 -4.29 -17.90
CA PHE A 67 -7.27 -3.95 -18.00
C PHE A 67 -7.73 -3.89 -19.43
N ASP A 68 -8.71 -4.69 -19.76
CA ASP A 68 -9.54 -4.42 -20.91
C ASP A 68 -10.48 -3.24 -20.60
N PRO A 69 -10.52 -2.20 -21.43
CA PRO A 69 -11.46 -1.11 -21.25
C PRO A 69 -12.88 -1.66 -21.26
N LYS A 70 -13.61 -1.50 -20.17
CA LYS A 70 -15.01 -1.91 -20.06
C LYS A 70 -15.93 -0.76 -20.41
N LEU A 71 -16.93 -1.03 -21.23
CA LEU A 71 -18.05 -0.11 -21.43
C LEU A 71 -18.94 -0.16 -20.19
N ILE A 72 -18.99 0.94 -19.44
CA ILE A 72 -19.91 1.12 -18.33
C ILE A 72 -20.97 2.14 -18.77
N ARG A 73 -22.24 1.73 -18.84
CA ARG A 73 -23.37 2.58 -19.23
C ARG A 73 -23.14 3.35 -20.54
N HIS A 74 -22.61 2.66 -21.56
CA HIS A 74 -22.27 3.22 -22.89
C HIS A 74 -21.09 4.22 -22.89
N HIS A 75 -20.39 4.42 -21.77
CA HIS A 75 -19.17 5.19 -21.71
C HIS A 75 -17.99 4.25 -21.52
N MET A 76 -16.90 4.51 -22.21
CA MET A 76 -15.64 3.81 -21.90
C MET A 76 -15.21 4.16 -20.48
N ALA A 77 -14.93 3.15 -19.68
CA ALA A 77 -14.28 3.36 -18.41
C ALA A 77 -12.96 4.11 -18.68
N VAL A 78 -12.69 5.14 -17.89
CA VAL A 78 -11.45 5.90 -18.02
C VAL A 78 -10.30 4.91 -17.86
N MET A 79 -9.43 4.86 -18.86
CA MET A 79 -8.18 4.10 -18.78
C MET A 79 -7.40 4.61 -17.57
N ASP A 80 -6.86 3.69 -16.79
CA ASP A 80 -6.05 4.05 -15.64
C ASP A 80 -4.87 4.90 -16.08
N GLY A 81 -4.91 6.16 -15.72
CA GLY A 81 -3.80 7.06 -15.84
C GLY A 81 -2.93 7.02 -14.58
N LYS A 82 -2.47 8.20 -14.18
CA LYS A 82 -1.75 8.35 -12.91
C LYS A 82 -2.67 8.13 -11.72
N ILE A 83 -2.24 7.31 -10.78
CA ILE A 83 -2.95 6.99 -9.53
C ILE A 83 -2.25 7.69 -8.37
N LYS A 84 -3.03 8.30 -7.48
CA LYS A 84 -2.51 8.96 -6.28
C LYS A 84 -1.97 7.91 -5.30
N THR A 85 -0.79 8.19 -4.74
CA THR A 85 -0.23 7.40 -3.64
C THR A 85 -1.11 7.53 -2.41
N PHE A 86 -1.80 6.47 -2.05
CA PHE A 86 -2.66 6.43 -0.88
C PHE A 86 -1.83 6.20 0.40
N PRO A 87 -2.16 6.84 1.54
CA PRO A 87 -1.51 6.54 2.81
C PRO A 87 -1.73 5.08 3.22
N LEU A 88 -0.68 4.40 3.72
CA LEU A 88 -0.82 3.01 4.16
C LEU A 88 -1.08 2.87 5.67
N ARG A 89 -1.17 3.97 6.42
CA ARG A 89 -1.56 3.93 7.83
C ARG A 89 -3.00 3.39 7.96
N GLY A 90 -3.17 2.32 8.73
CA GLY A 90 -4.45 1.65 8.90
C GLY A 90 -4.92 0.84 7.69
N ILE A 91 -4.04 0.56 6.74
CA ILE A 91 -4.39 -0.10 5.47
C ILE A 91 -5.07 -1.46 5.65
N LYS A 92 -4.79 -2.18 6.74
CA LYS A 92 -5.42 -3.48 7.06
C LYS A 92 -6.94 -3.40 7.19
N ASP A 93 -7.47 -2.23 7.55
CA ASP A 93 -8.88 -2.01 7.83
C ASP A 93 -9.63 -1.36 6.65
N SER A 94 -8.98 -1.27 5.48
CA SER A 94 -9.49 -0.54 4.32
C SER A 94 -9.64 -1.37 3.03
N PRO A 95 -10.00 -2.68 3.08
CA PRO A 95 -10.32 -3.40 1.86
C PRO A 95 -11.64 -2.89 1.25
N PRO A 96 -11.84 -3.02 -0.06
CA PRO A 96 -10.92 -3.53 -1.08
C PRO A 96 -9.88 -2.49 -1.51
N TYR A 97 -8.76 -2.96 -2.09
CA TYR A 97 -7.60 -2.14 -2.44
C TYR A 97 -7.57 -1.74 -3.91
N LEU A 98 -6.71 -0.76 -4.22
CA LEU A 98 -6.63 0.05 -5.43
C LEU A 98 -7.84 1.00 -5.59
N HIS A 99 -7.71 1.92 -6.54
CA HIS A 99 -8.72 2.97 -6.82
C HIS A 99 -10.09 2.41 -7.25
N ASP A 100 -10.14 1.19 -7.74
CA ASP A 100 -11.35 0.52 -8.23
C ASP A 100 -11.77 -0.69 -7.39
N GLY A 101 -11.06 -0.97 -6.30
CA GLY A 101 -11.41 -2.01 -5.35
C GLY A 101 -11.23 -3.45 -5.85
N ARG A 102 -10.42 -3.67 -6.88
CA ARG A 102 -10.25 -5.00 -7.49
C ARG A 102 -9.46 -6.00 -6.68
N LEU A 103 -8.61 -5.53 -5.77
CA LEU A 103 -7.79 -6.37 -4.90
C LEU A 103 -8.48 -6.51 -3.55
N LEU A 104 -8.80 -7.72 -3.17
CA LEU A 104 -9.61 -7.98 -1.98
C LEU A 104 -8.78 -8.11 -0.72
N THR A 105 -7.51 -8.48 -0.85
CA THR A 105 -6.61 -8.73 0.28
C THR A 105 -5.28 -7.98 0.14
N LEU A 106 -4.55 -7.83 1.24
CA LEU A 106 -3.17 -7.32 1.19
C LEU A 106 -2.23 -8.28 0.46
N ASP A 107 -2.50 -9.58 0.52
CA ASP A 107 -1.74 -10.59 -0.21
C ASP A 107 -1.88 -10.36 -1.72
N ASP A 108 -3.11 -10.14 -2.22
CA ASP A 108 -3.37 -9.79 -3.62
C ASP A 108 -2.65 -8.49 -4.00
N THR A 109 -2.66 -7.52 -3.10
CA THR A 109 -2.02 -6.22 -3.32
C THR A 109 -0.50 -6.36 -3.46
N VAL A 110 0.14 -7.11 -2.57
CA VAL A 110 1.58 -7.36 -2.64
C VAL A 110 1.94 -8.14 -3.91
N GLU A 111 1.16 -9.15 -4.28
CA GLU A 111 1.39 -9.91 -5.51
C GLU A 111 1.20 -9.03 -6.75
N PHE A 112 0.16 -8.20 -6.79
CA PHE A 112 -0.05 -7.25 -7.87
C PHE A 112 1.17 -6.35 -8.09
N PHE A 113 1.67 -5.70 -7.04
CA PHE A 113 2.86 -4.84 -7.15
C PHE A 113 4.13 -5.63 -7.46
N ASN A 114 4.27 -6.85 -6.94
CA ASN A 114 5.36 -7.76 -7.29
C ASN A 114 5.42 -8.03 -8.80
N LEU A 115 4.27 -8.21 -9.43
CA LEU A 115 4.14 -8.48 -10.87
C LEU A 115 4.37 -7.23 -11.70
N ILE A 116 3.67 -6.12 -11.41
CA ILE A 116 3.74 -4.91 -12.26
C ILE A 116 5.10 -4.22 -12.20
N LEU A 117 5.78 -4.27 -11.06
CA LEU A 117 7.10 -3.69 -10.86
C LEU A 117 8.25 -4.68 -11.13
N GLY A 118 7.94 -5.96 -11.33
CA GLY A 118 8.94 -7.00 -11.58
C GLY A 118 9.91 -7.23 -10.43
N ILE A 119 9.45 -7.12 -9.18
CA ILE A 119 10.29 -7.14 -7.96
C ILE A 119 10.88 -8.52 -7.69
N LYS A 120 10.16 -9.59 -8.05
CA LYS A 120 10.57 -10.99 -7.85
C LYS A 120 10.73 -11.36 -6.37
N LEU A 121 9.72 -11.05 -5.56
CA LEU A 121 9.64 -11.51 -4.18
C LEU A 121 9.35 -13.01 -4.12
N SER A 122 9.99 -13.71 -3.20
CA SER A 122 9.61 -15.09 -2.84
C SER A 122 8.30 -15.10 -2.05
N ASP A 123 7.66 -16.26 -1.94
CA ASP A 123 6.41 -16.41 -1.20
C ASP A 123 6.56 -16.03 0.28
N GLN A 124 7.71 -16.32 0.88
CA GLN A 124 7.98 -15.92 2.26
C GLN A 124 8.15 -14.40 2.38
N GLU A 125 8.87 -13.77 1.46
CA GLU A 125 9.04 -12.32 1.44
C GLU A 125 7.71 -11.58 1.27
N LYS A 126 6.81 -12.10 0.43
CA LYS A 126 5.45 -11.55 0.27
C LYS A 126 4.67 -11.62 1.58
N LYS A 127 4.72 -12.76 2.29
CA LYS A 127 4.05 -12.93 3.58
C LYS A 127 4.64 -12.00 4.64
N ASP A 128 5.95 -11.90 4.74
CA ASP A 128 6.61 -11.01 5.70
C ASP A 128 6.22 -9.54 5.45
N LEU A 129 6.14 -9.14 4.17
CA LEU A 129 5.71 -7.80 3.76
C LEU A 129 4.26 -7.51 4.15
N VAL A 130 3.33 -8.46 3.93
CA VAL A 130 1.92 -8.34 4.36
C VAL A 130 1.83 -8.20 5.88
N VAL A 131 2.61 -8.97 6.64
CA VAL A 131 2.64 -8.87 8.11
C VAL A 131 3.08 -7.47 8.56
N PHE A 132 4.11 -6.89 7.91
CA PHE A 132 4.51 -5.52 8.17
C PHE A 132 3.38 -4.51 7.83
N MET A 133 2.76 -4.63 6.66
CA MET A 133 1.67 -3.73 6.27
C MET A 133 0.49 -3.76 7.23
N ARG A 134 0.24 -4.90 7.88
CA ARG A 134 -0.80 -5.02 8.93
C ARG A 134 -0.42 -4.32 10.24
N ALA A 135 0.83 -3.96 10.44
CA ALA A 135 1.28 -3.21 11.61
C ALA A 135 1.21 -1.69 11.43
N LEU A 136 0.97 -1.21 10.19
CA LEU A 136 0.80 0.20 9.85
C LEU A 136 -0.59 0.70 10.23
#